data_e62b8283dfdc8a92223d8e4eb575dc38
#
_entry.id   e62b8283dfdc8a92223d8e4eb575dc38
#
_cell.length_a   1.000
_cell.length_b   1.000
_cell.length_c   1.000
_cell.angle_alpha   90.00
_cell.angle_beta   90.00
_cell.angle_gamma   90.00
#
_symmetry.space_group_name_H-M   'P 1'
#
loop_
_entity.id
_entity.type
_entity.pdbx_description
1 polymer ?
#
loop_
_entity_poly.entity_id
_entity_poly.type
_entity_poly.pdbx_seq_one_letter_code
_entity_poly.pdbx_strand_id
1 'polypeptide(L)'
;VDLFSGFAGVARIGLGLAAVGRPGYITLGRDRDLPASRSVDELRRRAHALLDQAYAAGVRYFDVARSYGRAEEFLAGWLPGHDDAVAGSKWGYTYTAGWQVTADVHEVKDHSTATFDRQIGETRALLGDRLALYQIHSVTPDSPALTDGELHRRLAGQGAVVGFSTSGPAQADAIRAACAIEVDGRPLFRSVQSTWNLLEPSAGPALAEAHASGRTVIVKEALANGRLAARTDLGPEPDVTALAAALRQPWATVVLSGAATTAQLVSNLRAATAPRVPDDLERLAEPSERYWRTRSALPWS
;
A
#
# COMPACT_ATOMS: atom_id res chain seq x y z
N VAL A 1 -19.44 6.10 -2.19
CA VAL A 1 -18.75 6.22 -3.49
C VAL A 1 -17.82 5.04 -3.62
N ASP A 2 -17.93 4.28 -4.71
CA ASP A 2 -16.97 3.23 -5.05
C ASP A 2 -15.86 3.86 -5.90
N LEU A 3 -14.69 4.06 -5.29
CA LEU A 3 -13.53 4.71 -5.94
C LEU A 3 -12.93 3.89 -7.09
N PHE A 4 -13.21 2.60 -7.15
CA PHE A 4 -12.59 1.66 -8.06
C PHE A 4 -13.60 1.03 -9.03
N SER A 5 -14.79 1.61 -9.11
CA SER A 5 -15.82 1.19 -10.05
C SER A 5 -15.28 1.28 -11.48
N GLY A 6 -15.38 0.19 -12.22
CA GLY A 6 -14.87 0.10 -13.59
C GLY A 6 -13.38 -0.22 -13.73
N PHE A 7 -12.63 -0.40 -12.64
CA PHE A 7 -11.23 -0.84 -12.74
C PHE A 7 -11.13 -2.25 -13.32
N ALA A 8 -10.47 -2.37 -14.46
CA ALA A 8 -10.24 -3.63 -15.16
C ALA A 8 -8.81 -3.65 -15.76
N GLY A 9 -8.30 -4.82 -16.05
CA GLY A 9 -6.97 -4.97 -16.64
C GLY A 9 -5.89 -4.27 -15.82
N VAL A 10 -5.11 -3.40 -16.46
CA VAL A 10 -4.01 -2.63 -15.83
C VAL A 10 -4.51 -1.69 -14.74
N ALA A 11 -5.73 -1.15 -14.80
CA ALA A 11 -6.28 -0.30 -13.75
C ALA A 11 -6.43 -1.04 -12.40
N ARG A 12 -6.45 -2.36 -12.38
CA ARG A 12 -6.39 -3.15 -11.14
C ARG A 12 -4.98 -3.20 -10.51
N ILE A 13 -3.97 -2.63 -11.15
CA ILE A 13 -2.65 -2.41 -10.56
C ILE A 13 -2.60 -0.96 -10.09
N GLY A 14 -2.26 -0.74 -8.82
CA GLY A 14 -1.97 0.58 -8.25
C GLY A 14 -0.46 0.79 -8.13
N LEU A 15 -0.01 2.03 -8.10
CA LEU A 15 1.39 2.38 -7.83
C LEU A 15 1.55 2.93 -6.41
N GLY A 16 2.33 2.22 -5.57
CA GLY A 16 2.74 2.68 -4.25
C GLY A 16 4.06 3.45 -4.30
N LEU A 17 4.13 4.63 -3.67
CA LEU A 17 5.32 5.47 -3.67
C LEU A 17 6.22 5.31 -2.45
N ALA A 18 6.02 4.29 -1.61
CA ALA A 18 6.84 4.07 -0.40
C ALA A 18 8.34 3.93 -0.71
N ALA A 19 8.67 3.28 -1.83
CA ALA A 19 10.05 3.04 -2.25
C ALA A 19 10.75 4.26 -2.86
N VAL A 20 10.04 5.25 -3.35
CA VAL A 20 10.59 6.44 -4.03
C VAL A 20 10.28 7.76 -3.32
N GLY A 21 9.43 7.74 -2.29
CA GLY A 21 9.07 8.93 -1.52
C GLY A 21 10.09 9.30 -0.44
N ARG A 22 11.04 8.43 -0.12
CA ARG A 22 12.06 8.59 0.95
C ARG A 22 13.35 7.86 0.60
N PRO A 23 14.51 8.26 1.18
CA PRO A 23 15.82 7.69 0.83
C PRO A 23 15.98 6.21 1.21
N GLY A 24 15.50 5.76 2.36
CA GLY A 24 15.58 4.39 2.86
C GLY A 24 14.23 3.68 2.85
N TYR A 25 14.21 2.39 2.48
CA TYR A 25 13.02 1.52 2.57
C TYR A 25 13.41 0.03 2.66
N ILE A 26 12.52 -0.80 3.21
CA ILE A 26 12.72 -2.23 3.46
C ILE A 26 12.43 -3.09 2.22
N THR A 27 13.14 -2.89 1.13
CA THR A 27 12.98 -3.70 -0.10
C THR A 27 14.34 -4.22 -0.56
N LEU A 28 14.44 -5.52 -0.81
CA LEU A 28 15.66 -6.14 -1.29
C LEU A 28 16.10 -5.58 -2.65
N GLY A 29 17.38 -5.29 -2.78
CA GLY A 29 17.97 -4.79 -4.03
C GLY A 29 17.77 -3.31 -4.30
N ARG A 30 17.11 -2.57 -3.42
CA ARG A 30 16.79 -1.17 -3.61
C ARG A 30 18.01 -0.26 -3.74
N ASP A 31 19.08 -0.59 -3.06
CA ASP A 31 20.39 0.10 -3.17
C ASP A 31 20.98 0.05 -4.58
N ARG A 32 20.63 -0.97 -5.37
CA ARG A 32 21.01 -1.09 -6.79
C ARG A 32 20.02 -0.38 -7.71
N ASP A 33 18.76 -0.27 -7.31
CA ASP A 33 17.67 0.31 -8.12
C ASP A 33 17.68 1.84 -8.07
N LEU A 34 18.19 2.43 -6.99
CA LEU A 34 18.24 3.86 -6.79
C LEU A 34 19.67 4.39 -6.90
N PRO A 35 19.85 5.66 -7.35
CA PRO A 35 21.17 6.27 -7.42
C PRO A 35 21.77 6.43 -6.00
N ALA A 36 23.11 6.55 -5.94
CA ALA A 36 23.82 6.83 -4.69
C ALA A 36 23.39 8.18 -4.09
N SER A 37 23.14 9.19 -4.94
CA SER A 37 22.51 10.44 -4.52
C SER A 37 20.99 10.28 -4.47
N ARG A 38 20.43 10.40 -3.27
CA ARG A 38 18.98 10.33 -3.04
C ARG A 38 18.46 11.69 -2.55
N SER A 39 18.88 12.77 -3.26
CA SER A 39 18.36 14.10 -2.98
C SER A 39 16.85 14.16 -3.20
N VAL A 40 16.20 15.14 -2.58
CA VAL A 40 14.75 15.35 -2.76
C VAL A 40 14.38 15.49 -4.23
N ASP A 41 15.15 16.28 -4.98
CA ASP A 41 14.88 16.56 -6.40
C ASP A 41 15.09 15.32 -7.28
N GLU A 42 16.09 14.49 -6.97
CA GLU A 42 16.32 13.25 -7.69
C GLU A 42 15.16 12.26 -7.46
N LEU A 43 14.74 12.07 -6.21
CA LEU A 43 13.61 11.18 -5.91
C LEU A 43 12.28 11.75 -6.44
N ARG A 44 12.08 13.08 -6.44
CA ARG A 44 10.90 13.71 -7.07
C ARG A 44 10.86 13.41 -8.57
N ARG A 45 11.96 13.64 -9.30
CA ARG A 45 12.02 13.35 -10.75
C ARG A 45 11.71 11.89 -11.04
N ARG A 46 12.25 10.98 -10.24
CA ARG A 46 12.02 9.53 -10.37
C ARG A 46 10.58 9.16 -10.08
N ALA A 47 10.00 9.70 -9.01
CA ALA A 47 8.59 9.49 -8.69
C ALA A 47 7.69 9.97 -9.82
N HIS A 48 7.93 11.18 -10.37
CA HIS A 48 7.15 11.71 -11.50
C HIS A 48 7.30 10.85 -12.75
N ALA A 49 8.50 10.38 -13.10
CA ALA A 49 8.70 9.48 -14.25
C ALA A 49 7.95 8.15 -14.08
N LEU A 50 7.88 7.60 -12.86
CA LEU A 50 7.09 6.40 -12.56
C LEU A 50 5.58 6.68 -12.65
N LEU A 51 5.13 7.82 -12.12
CA LEU A 51 3.73 8.25 -12.18
C LEU A 51 3.28 8.44 -13.62
N ASP A 52 4.05 9.15 -14.44
CA ASP A 52 3.77 9.37 -15.87
C ASP A 52 3.66 8.04 -16.62
N GLN A 53 4.61 7.15 -16.41
CA GLN A 53 4.60 5.85 -17.08
C GLN A 53 3.44 4.95 -16.63
N ALA A 54 3.14 4.93 -15.32
CA ALA A 54 2.01 4.19 -14.77
C ALA A 54 0.68 4.70 -15.34
N TYR A 55 0.50 6.01 -15.32
CA TYR A 55 -0.72 6.66 -15.82
C TYR A 55 -0.92 6.44 -17.32
N ALA A 56 0.12 6.61 -18.13
CA ALA A 56 0.11 6.35 -19.57
C ALA A 56 -0.24 4.89 -19.89
N ALA A 57 0.17 3.95 -19.02
CA ALA A 57 -0.15 2.53 -19.15
C ALA A 57 -1.58 2.15 -18.68
N GLY A 58 -2.33 3.08 -18.06
CA GLY A 58 -3.70 2.86 -17.59
C GLY A 58 -3.86 2.64 -16.09
N VAL A 59 -2.78 2.77 -15.29
CA VAL A 59 -2.89 2.81 -13.83
C VAL A 59 -3.63 4.08 -13.41
N ARG A 60 -4.54 3.94 -12.42
CA ARG A 60 -5.34 5.08 -11.93
C ARG A 60 -5.28 5.26 -10.42
N TYR A 61 -4.85 4.28 -9.65
CA TYR A 61 -4.69 4.39 -8.20
C TYR A 61 -3.24 4.59 -7.79
N PHE A 62 -2.99 5.65 -7.00
CA PHE A 62 -1.68 6.05 -6.51
C PHE A 62 -1.71 6.12 -4.98
N ASP A 63 -0.82 5.36 -4.34
CA ASP A 63 -0.82 5.10 -2.90
C ASP A 63 0.39 5.73 -2.22
N VAL A 64 0.12 6.65 -1.29
CA VAL A 64 1.12 7.34 -0.49
C VAL A 64 0.84 7.20 1.01
N ALA A 65 1.65 7.81 1.86
CA ALA A 65 1.42 7.93 3.29
C ALA A 65 2.26 9.07 3.89
N ARG A 66 1.83 9.58 5.07
CA ARG A 66 2.58 10.58 5.83
C ARG A 66 4.00 10.12 6.18
N SER A 67 4.18 8.82 6.45
CA SER A 67 5.49 8.25 6.77
C SER A 67 6.37 7.96 5.55
N TYR A 68 5.90 8.14 4.33
CA TYR A 68 6.70 7.89 3.12
C TYR A 68 7.55 9.10 2.72
N GLY A 69 8.13 9.80 3.68
CA GLY A 69 8.97 10.95 3.45
C GLY A 69 8.23 12.10 2.75
N ARG A 70 8.52 12.34 1.48
CA ARG A 70 7.87 13.37 0.66
C ARG A 70 6.95 12.81 -0.42
N ALA A 71 6.49 11.57 -0.30
CA ALA A 71 5.63 10.94 -1.31
C ALA A 71 4.34 11.73 -1.59
N GLU A 72 3.68 12.28 -0.55
CA GLU A 72 2.50 13.11 -0.73
C GLU A 72 2.81 14.40 -1.49
N GLU A 73 3.93 15.06 -1.21
CA GLU A 73 4.39 16.25 -1.92
C GLU A 73 4.67 15.96 -3.40
N PHE A 74 5.33 14.81 -3.67
CA PHE A 74 5.62 14.41 -5.05
C PHE A 74 4.34 14.10 -5.83
N LEU A 75 3.42 13.37 -5.21
CA LEU A 75 2.12 13.07 -5.83
C LEU A 75 1.31 14.36 -6.04
N ALA A 76 1.23 15.24 -5.05
CA ALA A 76 0.50 16.50 -5.15
C ALA A 76 1.00 17.40 -6.30
N GLY A 77 2.32 17.47 -6.49
CA GLY A 77 2.92 18.22 -7.60
C GLY A 77 2.69 17.61 -8.98
N TRP A 78 2.36 16.32 -9.03
CA TRP A 78 2.09 15.60 -10.27
C TRP A 78 0.59 15.57 -10.65
N LEU A 79 -0.33 15.57 -9.68
CA LEU A 79 -1.78 15.44 -9.88
C LEU A 79 -2.42 16.47 -10.83
N PRO A 80 -1.96 17.76 -10.94
CA PRO A 80 -2.50 18.69 -11.92
C PRO A 80 -2.43 18.11 -13.34
N GLY A 81 -3.57 18.12 -14.05
CA GLY A 81 -3.69 17.54 -15.40
C GLY A 81 -3.97 16.03 -15.46
N HIS A 82 -4.13 15.36 -14.30
CA HIS A 82 -4.45 13.94 -14.19
C HIS A 82 -5.75 13.73 -13.40
N ASP A 83 -6.87 14.23 -13.95
CA ASP A 83 -8.13 14.37 -13.20
C ASP A 83 -8.81 13.04 -12.83
N ASP A 84 -8.58 11.97 -13.58
CA ASP A 84 -9.08 10.63 -13.30
C ASP A 84 -8.13 9.78 -12.42
N ALA A 85 -7.03 10.36 -11.95
CA ALA A 85 -6.15 9.72 -10.97
C ALA A 85 -6.80 9.71 -9.58
N VAL A 86 -6.80 8.56 -8.93
CA VAL A 86 -7.31 8.34 -7.57
C VAL A 86 -6.13 8.34 -6.59
N ALA A 87 -6.08 9.32 -5.70
CA ALA A 87 -5.04 9.43 -4.68
C ALA A 87 -5.51 8.85 -3.34
N GLY A 88 -4.76 7.89 -2.81
CA GLY A 88 -4.94 7.36 -1.45
C GLY A 88 -3.75 7.68 -0.56
N SER A 89 -4.02 8.13 0.67
CA SER A 89 -2.97 8.34 1.67
C SER A 89 -3.27 7.64 2.98
N LYS A 90 -2.30 7.66 3.92
CA LYS A 90 -2.38 7.01 5.22
C LYS A 90 -1.78 7.88 6.31
N TRP A 91 -2.34 7.78 7.51
CA TRP A 91 -1.89 8.44 8.72
C TRP A 91 -1.59 7.44 9.83
N GLY A 92 -0.97 7.89 10.92
CA GLY A 92 -0.67 7.06 12.08
C GLY A 92 0.80 6.64 12.18
N TYR A 93 1.65 7.14 11.30
CA TYR A 93 3.11 7.11 11.43
C TYR A 93 3.69 8.48 11.10
N THR A 94 4.69 8.89 11.85
CA THR A 94 5.50 10.08 11.58
C THR A 94 6.86 9.66 11.06
N TYR A 95 7.28 10.18 9.91
CA TYR A 95 8.63 9.97 9.38
C TYR A 95 9.65 10.74 10.21
N THR A 96 10.70 10.07 10.70
CA THR A 96 11.69 10.63 11.62
C THR A 96 13.14 10.50 11.14
N ALA A 97 13.39 9.86 10.01
CA ALA A 97 14.75 9.58 9.53
C ALA A 97 15.51 10.81 8.97
N GLY A 98 14.94 12.03 8.99
CA GLY A 98 15.64 13.25 8.58
C GLY A 98 16.19 13.22 7.15
N TRP A 99 15.53 12.50 6.23
CA TRP A 99 15.98 12.28 4.84
C TRP A 99 17.29 11.46 4.73
N GLN A 100 17.58 10.61 5.73
CA GLN A 100 18.73 9.70 5.72
C GLN A 100 18.31 8.31 5.24
N VAL A 101 19.26 7.59 4.60
CA VAL A 101 19.09 6.18 4.21
C VAL A 101 19.08 5.29 5.46
N THR A 102 20.00 5.56 6.38
CA THR A 102 20.13 4.85 7.66
C THR A 102 19.78 5.79 8.81
N ALA A 103 18.91 5.36 9.71
CA ALA A 103 18.54 6.07 10.92
C ALA A 103 18.22 5.05 12.02
N ASP A 104 18.39 5.45 13.28
CA ASP A 104 18.02 4.58 14.42
C ASP A 104 16.52 4.29 14.44
N VAL A 105 15.72 5.31 14.10
CA VAL A 105 14.26 5.21 14.01
C VAL A 105 13.81 5.91 12.72
N HIS A 106 13.27 5.14 11.78
CA HIS A 106 12.79 5.66 10.49
C HIS A 106 11.40 6.28 10.57
N GLU A 107 10.54 5.70 11.42
CA GLU A 107 9.17 6.15 11.59
C GLU A 107 8.65 5.76 12.97
N VAL A 108 7.77 6.59 13.53
CA VAL A 108 7.13 6.37 14.84
C VAL A 108 5.63 6.20 14.64
N LYS A 109 5.09 5.09 15.15
CA LYS A 109 3.66 4.76 15.12
C LYS A 109 2.91 5.48 16.24
N ASP A 110 1.84 6.18 15.88
CA ASP A 110 0.92 6.80 16.82
C ASP A 110 -0.49 6.89 16.21
N HIS A 111 -1.42 6.10 16.72
CA HIS A 111 -2.81 6.06 16.29
C HIS A 111 -3.75 6.90 17.17
N SER A 112 -3.24 7.92 17.87
CA SER A 112 -4.04 8.83 18.67
C SER A 112 -4.87 9.78 17.81
N THR A 113 -6.00 10.24 18.36
CA THR A 113 -6.84 11.28 17.76
C THR A 113 -6.05 12.56 17.47
N ALA A 114 -5.12 12.95 18.35
CA ALA A 114 -4.26 14.12 18.16
C ALA A 114 -3.35 13.98 16.92
N THR A 115 -2.79 12.79 16.70
CA THR A 115 -2.00 12.50 15.49
C THR A 115 -2.89 12.51 14.24
N PHE A 116 -4.10 11.97 14.30
CA PHE A 116 -5.05 12.07 13.19
C PHE A 116 -5.35 13.53 12.83
N ASP A 117 -5.73 14.36 13.80
CA ASP A 117 -6.10 15.79 13.57
C ASP A 117 -4.94 16.57 12.92
N ARG A 118 -3.72 16.36 13.39
CA ARG A 118 -2.53 16.97 12.80
C ARG A 118 -2.31 16.48 11.38
N GLN A 119 -2.27 15.15 11.18
CA GLN A 119 -1.89 14.57 9.91
C GLN A 119 -2.94 14.74 8.81
N ILE A 120 -4.24 14.76 9.13
CA ILE A 120 -5.27 15.06 8.13
C ILE A 120 -5.14 16.50 7.61
N GLY A 121 -4.80 17.46 8.50
CA GLY A 121 -4.50 18.84 8.10
C GLY A 121 -3.30 18.93 7.17
N GLU A 122 -2.20 18.26 7.53
CA GLU A 122 -0.96 18.20 6.72
C GLU A 122 -1.22 17.55 5.35
N THR A 123 -1.93 16.42 5.29
CA THR A 123 -2.28 15.72 4.05
C THR A 123 -3.17 16.58 3.15
N ARG A 124 -4.17 17.25 3.73
CA ARG A 124 -5.07 18.14 2.96
C ARG A 124 -4.39 19.39 2.44
N ALA A 125 -3.41 19.92 3.16
CA ALA A 125 -2.60 21.04 2.67
C ALA A 125 -1.85 20.69 1.37
N LEU A 126 -1.54 19.42 1.14
CA LEU A 126 -0.88 18.93 -0.07
C LEU A 126 -1.86 18.43 -1.13
N LEU A 127 -2.77 17.53 -0.77
CA LEU A 127 -3.64 16.82 -1.71
C LEU A 127 -5.02 17.49 -1.90
N GLY A 128 -5.44 18.34 -0.97
CA GLY A 128 -6.73 19.03 -1.04
C GLY A 128 -7.91 18.07 -1.27
N ASP A 129 -8.78 18.40 -2.17
CA ASP A 129 -9.95 17.60 -2.57
C ASP A 129 -9.58 16.39 -3.44
N ARG A 130 -8.31 16.25 -3.83
CA ARG A 130 -7.80 15.08 -4.55
C ARG A 130 -7.56 13.88 -3.62
N LEU A 131 -7.62 14.06 -2.30
CA LEU A 131 -7.58 12.97 -1.32
C LEU A 131 -8.87 12.15 -1.40
N ALA A 132 -8.85 11.03 -2.12
CA ALA A 132 -10.01 10.18 -2.33
C ALA A 132 -10.17 9.10 -1.25
N LEU A 133 -9.05 8.54 -0.76
CA LEU A 133 -9.00 7.49 0.27
C LEU A 133 -8.02 7.88 1.37
N TYR A 134 -8.48 7.86 2.63
CA TYR A 134 -7.61 8.11 3.78
C TYR A 134 -7.66 6.94 4.77
N GLN A 135 -6.50 6.36 5.07
CA GLN A 135 -6.40 5.08 5.76
C GLN A 135 -5.63 5.20 7.08
N ILE A 136 -6.08 4.45 8.12
CA ILE A 136 -5.24 4.20 9.28
C ILE A 136 -4.09 3.27 8.85
N HIS A 137 -2.86 3.63 9.13
CA HIS A 137 -1.68 2.90 8.65
C HIS A 137 -1.27 1.77 9.60
N SER A 138 -1.24 0.52 9.10
CA SER A 138 -0.74 -0.67 9.82
C SER A 138 -1.44 -0.95 11.17
N VAL A 139 -2.76 -1.06 11.11
CA VAL A 139 -3.58 -1.51 12.25
C VAL A 139 -3.21 -2.94 12.65
N THR A 140 -3.10 -3.16 13.95
CA THR A 140 -2.92 -4.46 14.61
C THR A 140 -4.07 -4.65 15.62
N PRO A 141 -4.36 -5.88 16.11
CA PRO A 141 -5.48 -6.09 17.03
C PRO A 141 -5.45 -5.23 18.31
N ASP A 142 -4.26 -4.83 18.74
CA ASP A 142 -3.99 -3.97 19.90
C ASP A 142 -3.97 -2.46 19.57
N SER A 143 -4.23 -2.07 18.32
CA SER A 143 -4.23 -0.66 17.93
C SER A 143 -5.35 0.11 18.63
N PRO A 144 -5.04 1.21 19.37
CA PRO A 144 -6.06 2.00 20.09
C PRO A 144 -7.12 2.57 19.15
N ALA A 145 -6.78 2.78 17.87
CA ALA A 145 -7.72 3.23 16.85
C ALA A 145 -8.91 2.28 16.62
N LEU A 146 -8.85 1.02 17.06
CA LEU A 146 -9.98 0.09 16.94
C LEU A 146 -11.07 0.30 18.00
N THR A 147 -10.76 1.01 19.09
CA THR A 147 -11.68 1.19 20.24
C THR A 147 -11.99 2.66 20.56
N ASP A 148 -11.32 3.61 19.90
CA ASP A 148 -11.52 5.04 20.14
C ASP A 148 -12.74 5.58 19.37
N GLY A 149 -13.89 5.65 20.03
CA GLY A 149 -15.15 6.15 19.45
C GLY A 149 -15.12 7.64 19.07
N GLU A 150 -14.24 8.48 19.67
CA GLU A 150 -14.07 9.85 19.25
C GLU A 150 -13.33 9.92 17.93
N LEU A 151 -12.25 9.18 17.79
CA LEU A 151 -11.52 9.01 16.52
C LEU A 151 -12.44 8.51 15.41
N HIS A 152 -13.30 7.51 15.70
CA HIS A 152 -14.24 6.98 14.71
C HIS A 152 -15.18 8.05 14.16
N ARG A 153 -15.76 8.91 15.02
CA ARG A 153 -16.61 10.02 14.57
C ARG A 153 -15.83 11.04 13.72
N ARG A 154 -14.59 11.37 14.10
CA ARG A 154 -13.73 12.27 13.32
C ARG A 154 -13.39 11.69 11.95
N LEU A 155 -13.04 10.39 11.91
CA LEU A 155 -12.81 9.68 10.65
C LEU A 155 -14.04 9.70 9.75
N ALA A 156 -15.23 9.44 10.29
CA ALA A 156 -16.47 9.45 9.52
C ALA A 156 -16.79 10.84 8.93
N GLY A 157 -16.42 11.91 9.62
CA GLY A 157 -16.69 13.30 9.21
C GLY A 157 -15.63 13.92 8.28
N GLN A 158 -14.54 13.21 7.97
CA GLN A 158 -13.41 13.85 7.29
C GLN A 158 -13.56 13.98 5.74
N GLY A 159 -14.58 13.41 5.13
CA GLY A 159 -14.95 13.67 3.72
C GLY A 159 -14.37 12.71 2.69
N ALA A 160 -13.13 12.20 2.81
CA ALA A 160 -12.60 11.16 1.95
C ALA A 160 -13.16 9.78 2.35
N VAL A 161 -13.07 8.79 1.47
CA VAL A 161 -13.38 7.39 1.83
C VAL A 161 -12.45 6.94 2.97
N VAL A 162 -13.02 6.36 4.02
CA VAL A 162 -12.25 5.88 5.17
C VAL A 162 -11.82 4.44 4.96
N GLY A 163 -10.54 4.18 5.17
CA GLY A 163 -9.96 2.84 5.10
C GLY A 163 -8.95 2.59 6.22
N PHE A 164 -8.38 1.40 6.20
CA PHE A 164 -7.25 1.05 7.05
C PHE A 164 -6.30 0.09 6.32
N SER A 165 -5.05 0.09 6.74
CA SER A 165 -4.12 -0.96 6.36
C SER A 165 -3.71 -1.79 7.58
N THR A 166 -3.27 -3.02 7.36
CA THR A 166 -2.84 -3.94 8.42
C THR A 166 -1.37 -4.31 8.32
N SER A 167 -0.80 -4.83 9.40
CA SER A 167 0.52 -5.44 9.44
C SER A 167 0.60 -6.49 10.55
N GLY A 168 1.60 -7.37 10.46
CA GLY A 168 1.86 -8.40 11.47
C GLY A 168 1.09 -9.70 11.25
N PRO A 169 1.43 -10.77 12.00
CA PRO A 169 0.87 -12.11 11.78
C PRO A 169 -0.63 -12.22 12.07
N ALA A 170 -1.17 -11.34 12.92
CA ALA A 170 -2.58 -11.30 13.30
C ALA A 170 -3.43 -10.34 12.43
N GLN A 171 -2.99 -10.06 11.19
CA GLN A 171 -3.71 -9.12 10.31
C GLN A 171 -5.16 -9.56 10.00
N ALA A 172 -5.46 -10.86 9.97
CA ALA A 172 -6.83 -11.34 9.78
C ALA A 172 -7.77 -10.92 10.92
N ASP A 173 -7.30 -10.97 12.16
CA ASP A 173 -8.09 -10.54 13.33
C ASP A 173 -8.27 -9.02 13.33
N ALA A 174 -7.22 -8.26 12.97
CA ALA A 174 -7.31 -6.81 12.83
C ALA A 174 -8.33 -6.42 11.73
N ILE A 175 -8.38 -7.15 10.61
CA ILE A 175 -9.36 -6.93 9.53
C ILE A 175 -10.78 -7.13 10.07
N ARG A 176 -11.06 -8.26 10.74
CA ARG A 176 -12.39 -8.54 11.27
C ARG A 176 -12.81 -7.52 12.32
N ALA A 177 -11.91 -7.18 13.26
CA ALA A 177 -12.19 -6.18 14.29
C ALA A 177 -12.52 -4.81 13.68
N ALA A 178 -11.70 -4.33 12.73
CA ALA A 178 -11.96 -3.06 12.06
C ALA A 178 -13.26 -3.09 11.23
N CYS A 179 -13.52 -4.18 10.52
CA CYS A 179 -14.74 -4.32 9.71
C CYS A 179 -16.04 -4.35 10.53
N ALA A 180 -15.97 -4.64 11.82
CA ALA A 180 -17.13 -4.61 12.72
C ALA A 180 -17.46 -3.20 13.23
N ILE A 181 -16.59 -2.19 12.99
CA ILE A 181 -16.79 -0.84 13.51
C ILE A 181 -17.82 -0.09 12.67
N GLU A 182 -18.84 0.44 13.36
CA GLU A 182 -19.88 1.28 12.76
C GLU A 182 -19.94 2.65 13.46
N VAL A 183 -20.32 3.67 12.69
CA VAL A 183 -20.65 5.00 13.17
C VAL A 183 -22.05 5.34 12.63
N ASP A 184 -22.96 5.70 13.51
CA ASP A 184 -24.36 6.01 13.19
C ASP A 184 -25.05 4.89 12.37
N GLY A 185 -24.79 3.62 12.73
CA GLY A 185 -25.37 2.45 12.06
C GLY A 185 -24.82 2.17 10.66
N ARG A 186 -23.67 2.74 10.30
CA ARG A 186 -23.02 2.54 9.00
C ARG A 186 -21.57 2.07 9.19
N PRO A 187 -21.13 1.10 8.38
CA PRO A 187 -19.73 0.68 8.41
C PRO A 187 -18.78 1.87 8.21
N LEU A 188 -17.87 2.07 9.18
CA LEU A 188 -16.89 3.16 9.14
C LEU A 188 -15.90 2.95 7.99
N PHE A 189 -15.31 1.76 7.90
CA PHE A 189 -14.27 1.46 6.92
C PHE A 189 -14.88 0.87 5.64
N ARG A 190 -14.57 1.52 4.52
CA ARG A 190 -15.01 1.11 3.17
C ARG A 190 -13.89 0.48 2.35
N SER A 191 -12.65 0.55 2.83
CA SER A 191 -11.49 -0.06 2.19
C SER A 191 -10.58 -0.72 3.23
N VAL A 192 -10.02 -1.86 2.87
CA VAL A 192 -8.97 -2.56 3.59
C VAL A 192 -7.75 -2.73 2.70
N GLN A 193 -6.56 -2.39 3.21
CA GLN A 193 -5.28 -2.63 2.55
C GLN A 193 -4.45 -3.60 3.40
N SER A 194 -4.12 -4.77 2.87
CA SER A 194 -3.41 -5.81 3.63
C SER A 194 -2.30 -6.46 2.83
N THR A 195 -1.30 -6.98 3.54
CA THR A 195 -0.29 -7.85 2.93
C THR A 195 -0.94 -9.17 2.54
N TRP A 196 -0.84 -9.49 1.26
CA TRP A 196 -1.11 -10.83 0.74
C TRP A 196 -0.13 -11.12 -0.39
N ASN A 197 0.55 -12.24 -0.30
CA ASN A 197 1.42 -12.75 -1.35
C ASN A 197 1.58 -14.27 -1.19
N LEU A 198 2.30 -14.90 -2.11
CA LEU A 198 2.49 -16.36 -2.13
C LEU A 198 3.22 -16.91 -0.89
N LEU A 199 3.98 -16.08 -0.15
CA LEU A 199 4.65 -16.48 1.09
C LEU A 199 3.78 -16.24 2.32
N GLU A 200 2.85 -15.26 2.27
CA GLU A 200 2.00 -14.83 3.37
C GLU A 200 0.54 -14.70 2.91
N PRO A 201 -0.17 -15.82 2.69
CA PRO A 201 -1.56 -15.79 2.26
C PRO A 201 -2.58 -15.75 3.40
N SER A 202 -2.15 -15.70 4.67
CA SER A 202 -3.00 -15.93 5.86
C SER A 202 -4.18 -14.97 6.00
N ALA A 203 -4.06 -13.74 5.48
CA ALA A 203 -5.16 -12.77 5.49
C ALA A 203 -6.27 -13.08 4.47
N GLY A 204 -6.04 -14.00 3.52
CA GLY A 204 -6.97 -14.28 2.40
C GLY A 204 -8.43 -14.48 2.82
N PRO A 205 -8.75 -15.35 3.79
CA PRO A 205 -10.12 -15.54 4.24
C PRO A 205 -10.78 -14.26 4.77
N ALA A 206 -10.07 -13.48 5.62
CA ALA A 206 -10.60 -12.23 6.16
C ALA A 206 -10.76 -11.14 5.08
N LEU A 207 -9.89 -11.12 4.06
CA LEU A 207 -10.03 -10.24 2.90
C LEU A 207 -11.23 -10.62 2.04
N ALA A 208 -11.49 -11.91 1.86
CA ALA A 208 -12.69 -12.40 1.17
C ALA A 208 -13.97 -12.01 1.92
N GLU A 209 -14.00 -12.15 3.24
CA GLU A 209 -15.11 -11.69 4.12
C GLU A 209 -15.34 -10.17 3.96
N ALA A 210 -14.26 -9.38 4.01
CA ALA A 210 -14.34 -7.93 3.83
C ALA A 210 -14.89 -7.55 2.45
N HIS A 211 -14.43 -8.22 1.39
CA HIS A 211 -14.94 -8.01 0.03
C HIS A 211 -16.41 -8.39 -0.10
N ALA A 212 -16.81 -9.55 0.41
CA ALA A 212 -18.21 -10.01 0.39
C ALA A 212 -19.15 -9.05 1.13
N SER A 213 -18.65 -8.30 2.12
CA SER A 213 -19.39 -7.25 2.83
C SER A 213 -19.37 -5.88 2.13
N GLY A 214 -18.92 -5.82 0.87
CA GLY A 214 -18.91 -4.61 0.03
C GLY A 214 -17.75 -3.64 0.25
N ARG A 215 -16.67 -4.10 0.86
CA ARG A 215 -15.44 -3.30 1.03
C ARG A 215 -14.48 -3.50 -0.12
N THR A 216 -13.81 -2.43 -0.50
CA THR A 216 -12.69 -2.49 -1.43
C THR A 216 -11.48 -3.15 -0.77
N VAL A 217 -10.85 -4.08 -1.47
CA VAL A 217 -9.63 -4.75 -1.00
C VAL A 217 -8.43 -4.35 -1.84
N ILE A 218 -7.44 -3.76 -1.18
CA ILE A 218 -6.15 -3.37 -1.77
C ILE A 218 -5.08 -4.32 -1.24
N VAL A 219 -4.39 -5.01 -2.13
CA VAL A 219 -3.26 -5.87 -1.78
C VAL A 219 -1.97 -5.07 -1.81
N LYS A 220 -1.22 -5.09 -0.72
CA LYS A 220 0.15 -4.56 -0.64
C LYS A 220 1.17 -5.68 -0.47
N GLU A 221 2.43 -5.37 -0.79
CA GLU A 221 3.57 -6.30 -0.65
C GLU A 221 3.39 -7.62 -1.44
N ALA A 222 2.74 -7.57 -2.60
CA ALA A 222 2.52 -8.74 -3.45
C ALA A 222 3.82 -9.43 -3.89
N LEU A 223 4.95 -8.71 -3.89
CA LEU A 223 6.31 -9.25 -4.17
C LEU A 223 7.10 -9.58 -2.90
N ALA A 224 6.48 -9.58 -1.71
CA ALA A 224 7.13 -9.88 -0.42
C ALA A 224 8.44 -9.08 -0.23
N ASN A 225 8.42 -7.76 -0.46
CA ASN A 225 9.58 -6.86 -0.38
C ASN A 225 10.76 -7.30 -1.28
N GLY A 226 10.45 -7.85 -2.46
CA GLY A 226 11.44 -8.32 -3.44
C GLY A 226 11.82 -9.81 -3.31
N ARG A 227 11.42 -10.49 -2.24
CA ARG A 227 11.72 -11.93 -2.03
C ARG A 227 11.15 -12.82 -3.14
N LEU A 228 9.98 -12.50 -3.65
CA LEU A 228 9.33 -13.25 -4.74
C LEU A 228 9.93 -12.92 -6.11
N ALA A 229 10.35 -11.69 -6.33
CA ALA A 229 10.98 -11.28 -7.58
C ALA A 229 12.36 -11.95 -7.84
N ALA A 230 12.99 -12.47 -6.80
CA ALA A 230 14.27 -13.19 -6.90
C ALA A 230 14.13 -14.72 -7.03
N ARG A 231 12.89 -15.26 -7.11
CA ARG A 231 12.65 -16.72 -7.09
C ARG A 231 12.68 -17.32 -8.49
N THR A 232 13.55 -18.28 -8.71
CA THR A 232 13.68 -18.99 -9.97
C THR A 232 12.60 -20.09 -10.17
N ASP A 233 12.01 -20.58 -9.09
CA ASP A 233 10.94 -21.60 -9.11
C ASP A 233 9.53 -21.02 -9.45
N LEU A 234 9.43 -19.70 -9.64
CA LEU A 234 8.26 -19.03 -10.18
C LEU A 234 8.30 -18.85 -11.71
N GLY A 235 9.31 -19.41 -12.37
CA GLY A 235 9.49 -19.30 -13.81
C GLY A 235 10.37 -18.11 -14.23
N PRO A 236 10.37 -17.77 -15.53
CA PRO A 236 11.27 -16.76 -16.09
C PRO A 236 10.93 -15.32 -15.68
N GLU A 237 9.70 -15.08 -15.23
CA GLU A 237 9.17 -13.76 -14.84
C GLU A 237 8.50 -13.85 -13.47
N PRO A 238 9.32 -14.04 -12.41
CA PRO A 238 8.79 -14.33 -11.06
C PRO A 238 7.96 -13.17 -10.47
N ASP A 239 8.30 -11.92 -10.77
CA ASP A 239 7.54 -10.73 -10.38
C ASP A 239 6.16 -10.69 -11.04
N VAL A 240 6.09 -10.98 -12.34
CA VAL A 240 4.82 -11.06 -13.09
C VAL A 240 3.95 -12.20 -12.53
N THR A 241 4.54 -13.38 -12.29
CA THR A 241 3.82 -14.53 -11.73
C THR A 241 3.24 -14.21 -10.35
N ALA A 242 4.02 -13.62 -9.45
CA ALA A 242 3.59 -13.29 -8.10
C ALA A 242 2.48 -12.23 -8.07
N LEU A 243 2.61 -11.15 -8.86
CA LEU A 243 1.57 -10.14 -9.00
C LEU A 243 0.29 -10.69 -9.64
N ALA A 244 0.43 -11.52 -10.68
CA ALA A 244 -0.72 -12.16 -11.33
C ALA A 244 -1.46 -13.10 -10.37
N ALA A 245 -0.76 -13.81 -9.49
CA ALA A 245 -1.38 -14.64 -8.45
C ALA A 245 -2.25 -13.79 -7.49
N ALA A 246 -1.78 -12.60 -7.10
CA ALA A 246 -2.56 -11.67 -6.28
C ALA A 246 -3.76 -11.09 -7.05
N LEU A 247 -3.59 -10.69 -8.31
CA LEU A 247 -4.67 -10.18 -9.16
C LEU A 247 -5.77 -11.20 -9.44
N ARG A 248 -5.46 -12.50 -9.38
CA ARG A 248 -6.42 -13.59 -9.56
C ARG A 248 -7.26 -13.90 -8.34
N GLN A 249 -6.92 -13.36 -7.19
CA GLN A 249 -7.78 -13.50 -6.03
C GLN A 249 -9.12 -12.79 -6.30
N PRO A 250 -10.26 -13.49 -6.17
CA PRO A 250 -11.57 -12.94 -6.55
C PRO A 250 -11.97 -11.73 -5.71
N TRP A 251 -11.39 -11.60 -4.53
CA TRP A 251 -11.63 -10.50 -3.60
C TRP A 251 -10.64 -9.34 -3.77
N ALA A 252 -9.54 -9.47 -4.52
CA ALA A 252 -8.59 -8.39 -4.73
C ALA A 252 -9.14 -7.37 -5.73
N THR A 253 -9.40 -6.15 -5.27
CA THR A 253 -9.83 -5.04 -6.15
C THR A 253 -8.63 -4.41 -6.83
N VAL A 254 -7.60 -4.06 -6.07
CA VAL A 254 -6.35 -3.46 -6.54
C VAL A 254 -5.16 -4.18 -5.92
N VAL A 255 -4.11 -4.40 -6.71
CA VAL A 255 -2.81 -4.91 -6.25
C VAL A 255 -1.74 -3.85 -6.47
N LEU A 256 -1.03 -3.47 -5.40
CA LEU A 256 0.00 -2.43 -5.47
C LEU A 256 1.32 -2.96 -6.03
N SER A 257 1.83 -2.25 -7.03
CA SER A 257 3.22 -2.30 -7.44
C SER A 257 4.04 -1.32 -6.60
N GLY A 258 5.12 -1.79 -5.98
CA GLY A 258 6.12 -0.96 -5.30
C GLY A 258 7.37 -0.74 -6.14
N ALA A 259 7.24 -0.66 -7.46
CA ALA A 259 8.35 -0.46 -8.38
C ALA A 259 9.13 0.82 -8.05
N ALA A 260 10.46 0.72 -8.00
CA ALA A 260 11.38 1.84 -7.80
C ALA A 260 12.01 2.32 -9.12
N THR A 261 11.87 1.53 -10.19
CA THR A 261 12.36 1.86 -11.55
C THR A 261 11.25 1.66 -12.59
N THR A 262 11.38 2.37 -13.70
CA THR A 262 10.46 2.22 -14.85
C THR A 262 10.52 0.82 -15.44
N ALA A 263 11.67 0.18 -15.45
CA ALA A 263 11.81 -1.21 -15.92
C ALA A 263 11.03 -2.20 -15.04
N GLN A 264 11.11 -2.06 -13.71
CA GLN A 264 10.31 -2.85 -12.78
C GLN A 264 8.81 -2.60 -12.97
N LEU A 265 8.41 -1.34 -13.14
CA LEU A 265 7.01 -1.00 -13.39
C LEU A 265 6.48 -1.67 -14.67
N VAL A 266 7.22 -1.56 -15.79
CA VAL A 266 6.83 -2.20 -17.05
C VAL A 266 6.70 -3.72 -16.89
N SER A 267 7.62 -4.36 -16.18
CA SER A 267 7.52 -5.79 -15.87
C SER A 267 6.26 -6.10 -15.06
N ASN A 268 6.06 -5.39 -13.95
CA ASN A 268 4.93 -5.62 -13.05
C ASN A 268 3.56 -5.43 -13.74
N LEU A 269 3.46 -4.46 -14.66
CA LEU A 269 2.21 -4.19 -15.38
C LEU A 269 1.78 -5.36 -16.30
N ARG A 270 2.71 -6.21 -16.76
CA ARG A 270 2.40 -7.41 -17.55
C ARG A 270 1.58 -8.43 -16.74
N ALA A 271 1.59 -8.36 -15.42
CA ALA A 271 0.76 -9.23 -14.58
C ALA A 271 -0.74 -9.10 -14.87
N ALA A 272 -1.21 -7.92 -15.32
CA ALA A 272 -2.62 -7.69 -15.67
C ALA A 272 -3.12 -8.55 -16.82
N THR A 273 -2.24 -8.99 -17.70
CA THR A 273 -2.54 -9.79 -18.91
C THR A 273 -1.83 -11.14 -18.92
N ALA A 274 -1.20 -11.53 -17.80
CA ALA A 274 -0.46 -12.77 -17.70
C ALA A 274 -1.37 -13.98 -18.01
N PRO A 275 -1.03 -14.85 -18.97
CA PRO A 275 -1.93 -15.88 -19.47
C PRO A 275 -2.16 -17.02 -18.47
N ARG A 276 -1.18 -17.30 -17.61
CA ARG A 276 -1.22 -18.41 -16.66
C ARG A 276 -0.42 -18.10 -15.39
N VAL A 277 -0.95 -18.57 -14.28
CA VAL A 277 -0.23 -18.70 -13.01
C VAL A 277 -0.15 -20.19 -12.70
N PRO A 278 1.00 -20.76 -12.31
CA PRO A 278 1.10 -22.17 -11.90
C PRO A 278 0.08 -22.54 -10.81
N ASP A 279 -0.39 -23.77 -10.81
CA ASP A 279 -1.49 -24.21 -9.93
C ASP A 279 -1.00 -24.60 -8.50
N ASP A 280 0.30 -24.89 -8.32
CA ASP A 280 0.89 -25.42 -7.09
C ASP A 280 1.60 -24.38 -6.18
N LEU A 281 1.24 -23.10 -6.32
CA LEU A 281 1.92 -22.01 -5.62
C LEU A 281 1.63 -21.96 -4.11
N GLU A 282 0.60 -22.63 -3.64
CA GLU A 282 0.27 -22.72 -2.21
C GLU A 282 1.41 -23.34 -1.37
N ARG A 283 2.25 -24.21 -1.98
CA ARG A 283 3.45 -24.79 -1.35
C ARG A 283 4.48 -23.74 -0.91
N LEU A 284 4.40 -22.53 -1.40
CA LEU A 284 5.32 -21.44 -1.08
C LEU A 284 4.98 -20.74 0.24
N ALA A 285 3.78 -20.97 0.77
CA ALA A 285 3.33 -20.34 2.00
C ALA A 285 4.26 -20.65 3.19
N GLU A 286 4.60 -19.62 3.92
CA GLU A 286 5.37 -19.72 5.16
C GLU A 286 4.43 -19.60 6.37
N PRO A 287 4.81 -20.15 7.55
CA PRO A 287 4.14 -19.77 8.79
C PRO A 287 4.17 -18.25 8.97
N SER A 288 3.02 -17.65 9.28
CA SER A 288 2.84 -16.19 9.30
C SER A 288 3.86 -15.49 10.21
N GLU A 289 4.08 -15.99 11.44
CA GLU A 289 5.09 -15.45 12.36
C GLU A 289 6.51 -15.48 11.77
N ARG A 290 6.84 -16.52 11.01
CA ARG A 290 8.15 -16.62 10.35
C ARG A 290 8.29 -15.56 9.26
N TYR A 291 7.25 -15.41 8.43
CA TYR A 291 7.23 -14.37 7.38
C TYR A 291 7.45 -12.98 7.98
N TRP A 292 6.65 -12.62 8.98
CA TRP A 292 6.69 -11.29 9.59
C TRP A 292 7.98 -11.02 10.35
N ARG A 293 8.55 -12.02 11.02
CA ARG A 293 9.89 -11.92 11.64
C ARG A 293 10.99 -11.69 10.61
N THR A 294 10.95 -12.42 9.48
CA THR A 294 11.89 -12.22 8.38
C THR A 294 11.74 -10.84 7.76
N ARG A 295 10.50 -10.39 7.54
CA ARG A 295 10.21 -9.07 7.00
C ARG A 295 10.70 -7.94 7.90
N SER A 296 10.49 -8.03 9.20
CA SER A 296 10.93 -7.00 10.16
C SER A 296 12.45 -6.90 10.30
N ALA A 297 13.16 -7.96 9.94
CA ALA A 297 14.63 -8.02 9.94
C ALA A 297 15.26 -7.52 8.63
N LEU A 298 14.46 -7.14 7.62
CA LEU A 298 15.00 -6.59 6.37
C LEU A 298 15.67 -5.24 6.65
N PRO A 299 16.87 -5.02 6.10
CA PRO A 299 17.56 -3.75 6.26
C PRO A 299 16.82 -2.62 5.53
N TRP A 300 16.92 -1.43 6.08
CA TRP A 300 16.58 -0.21 5.37
C TRP A 300 17.74 0.15 4.43
N SER A 301 17.47 0.30 3.16
CA SER A 301 18.50 0.55 2.14
C SER A 301 18.05 1.59 1.10
#